data_04c5dddf750cc8e5a9bee7939882ac92
#
_entry.id   04c5dddf750cc8e5a9bee7939882ac92
#
_cell.length_a   1.000
_cell.length_b   1.000
_cell.length_c   1.000
_cell.angle_alpha   90.00
_cell.angle_beta   90.00
_cell.angle_gamma   90.00
#
_symmetry.space_group_name_H-M   'P 1'
#
loop_
_entity.id
_entity.type
_entity.pdbx_description
1 polymer ?
#
loop_
_entity_poly.entity_id
_entity_poly.type
_entity_poly.pdbx_seq_one_letter_code
_entity_poly.pdbx_strand_id
1 'polypeptide(L)' 'MLTLAQAEEGRGYTVKDINGDARFISRITSVGLTTGAILKVVRNVKRLPLLIYSRNTMLAINKQEANNIHVEVNDR' A
#
# COMPACT_ATOMS: atom_id res chain seq x y z
N MET A 1 -1.28 -13.57 4.19
CA MET A 1 -1.31 -12.25 3.56
C MET A 1 -1.80 -11.22 4.56
N LEU A 2 -1.22 -10.03 4.56
CA LEU A 2 -1.64 -8.98 5.49
C LEU A 2 -2.13 -7.77 4.72
N THR A 3 -2.81 -6.86 5.43
CA THR A 3 -3.21 -5.62 4.80
C THR A 3 -2.04 -4.64 4.83
N LEU A 4 -2.09 -3.67 3.92
CA LEU A 4 -1.05 -2.65 3.87
C LEU A 4 -0.99 -1.85 5.19
N ALA A 5 -2.13 -1.69 5.87
CA ALA A 5 -2.16 -1.01 7.15
C ALA A 5 -1.35 -1.71 8.23
N GLN A 6 -1.13 -3.02 8.09
CA GLN A 6 -0.38 -3.83 9.04
C GLN A 6 1.10 -3.96 8.66
N ALA A 7 1.51 -3.34 7.56
CA ALA A 7 2.87 -3.49 7.06
C ALA A 7 3.88 -2.77 7.95
N GLU A 8 5.09 -3.30 8.00
CA GLU A 8 6.16 -2.77 8.86
C GLU A 8 6.97 -1.71 8.14
N GLU A 9 7.36 -0.68 8.88
CA GLU A 9 8.25 0.35 8.35
C GLU A 9 9.56 -0.26 7.87
N GLY A 10 10.05 0.26 6.76
CA GLY A 10 11.34 -0.13 6.23
C GLY A 10 11.33 -1.41 5.43
N ARG A 11 10.17 -2.05 5.30
CA ARG A 11 10.07 -3.34 4.63
C ARG A 11 9.43 -3.20 3.26
N GLY A 12 9.82 -4.08 2.35
CA GLY A 12 9.25 -4.13 1.00
C GLY A 12 8.11 -5.13 0.90
N TYR A 13 7.14 -4.79 0.07
CA TYR A 13 5.95 -5.62 -0.12
C TYR A 13 5.52 -5.63 -1.57
N THR A 14 4.77 -6.67 -1.95
CA THR A 14 4.14 -6.76 -3.27
C THR A 14 2.63 -6.71 -3.07
N VAL A 15 1.96 -5.87 -3.86
CA VAL A 15 0.50 -5.78 -3.82
C VAL A 15 -0.09 -7.04 -4.43
N LYS A 16 -0.96 -7.72 -3.68
CA LYS A 16 -1.58 -8.95 -4.14
C LYS A 16 -3.04 -8.76 -4.50
N ASP A 17 -3.74 -7.87 -3.80
CA ASP A 17 -5.17 -7.70 -4.01
C ASP A 17 -5.60 -6.34 -3.52
N ILE A 18 -6.56 -5.72 -4.23
CA ILE A 18 -7.11 -4.43 -3.86
C ILE A 18 -8.62 -4.56 -3.82
N ASN A 19 -9.20 -4.31 -2.65
CA ASN A 19 -10.64 -4.37 -2.45
C ASN A 19 -11.20 -2.97 -2.27
N GLY A 20 -12.51 -2.85 -2.33
CA GLY A 20 -13.17 -1.57 -2.17
C GLY A 20 -14.09 -1.29 -3.34
N ASP A 21 -14.68 -0.10 -3.36
CA ASP A 21 -15.57 0.26 -4.45
C ASP A 21 -14.76 0.69 -5.68
N ALA A 22 -15.48 0.84 -6.82
CA ALA A 22 -14.82 1.16 -8.07
C ALA A 22 -14.10 2.50 -8.02
N ARG A 23 -14.63 3.46 -7.28
CA ARG A 23 -14.00 4.78 -7.16
C ARG A 23 -12.64 4.68 -6.47
N PHE A 24 -12.60 3.94 -5.36
CA PHE A 24 -11.36 3.74 -4.63
C PHE A 24 -10.33 3.01 -5.49
N ILE A 25 -10.74 1.91 -6.11
CA ILE A 25 -9.83 1.10 -6.93
C ILE A 25 -9.29 1.92 -8.10
N SER A 26 -10.15 2.68 -8.76
CA SER A 26 -9.72 3.54 -9.87
C SER A 26 -8.70 4.57 -9.42
N ARG A 27 -8.93 5.21 -8.26
CA ARG A 27 -8.02 6.22 -7.74
C ARG A 27 -6.65 5.61 -7.38
N ILE A 28 -6.67 4.46 -6.72
CA ILE A 28 -5.43 3.80 -6.29
C ILE A 28 -4.64 3.32 -7.50
N THR A 29 -5.31 2.73 -8.50
CA THR A 29 -4.61 2.25 -9.68
C THR A 29 -4.06 3.39 -10.53
N SER A 30 -4.75 4.53 -10.54
CA SER A 30 -4.28 5.66 -11.34
C SER A 30 -3.01 6.28 -10.77
N VAL A 31 -2.73 6.12 -9.48
CA VAL A 31 -1.45 6.56 -8.91
C VAL A 31 -0.37 5.49 -9.00
N GLY A 32 -0.68 4.37 -9.64
CA GLY A 32 0.31 3.34 -9.92
C GLY A 32 0.32 2.16 -8.97
N LEU A 33 -0.57 2.12 -7.99
CA LEU A 33 -0.61 1.03 -7.04
C LEU A 33 -1.56 -0.05 -7.55
N THR A 34 -1.02 -0.96 -8.34
CA THR A 34 -1.78 -2.03 -8.97
C THR A 34 -1.31 -3.37 -8.44
N THR A 35 -2.11 -4.42 -8.70
CA THR A 35 -1.71 -5.78 -8.36
C THR A 35 -0.36 -6.09 -9.00
N GLY A 36 0.56 -6.62 -8.20
CA GLY A 36 1.91 -6.91 -8.64
C GLY A 36 2.90 -5.77 -8.40
N ALA A 37 2.43 -4.58 -8.03
CA ALA A 37 3.32 -3.46 -7.77
C ALA A 37 4.17 -3.75 -6.53
N ILE A 38 5.43 -3.34 -6.58
CA ILE A 38 6.35 -3.46 -5.46
C ILE A 38 6.44 -2.11 -4.77
N LEU A 39 6.34 -2.11 -3.46
CA LEU A 39 6.41 -0.88 -2.67
C LEU A 39 7.29 -1.08 -1.45
N LYS A 40 7.72 0.04 -0.88
CA LYS A 40 8.42 0.04 0.39
C LYS A 40 7.64 0.92 1.37
N VAL A 41 7.47 0.43 2.60
CA VAL A 41 6.80 1.22 3.63
C VAL A 41 7.83 2.15 4.24
N VAL A 42 7.63 3.45 4.05
CA VAL A 42 8.54 4.47 4.57
C VAL A 42 8.18 4.83 6.00
N ARG A 43 6.88 4.95 6.28
CA ARG A 43 6.40 5.30 7.61
C ARG A 43 5.05 4.67 7.87
N ASN A 44 4.90 4.06 9.02
CA ASN A 44 3.63 3.53 9.48
C ASN A 44 3.47 3.86 10.94
N VAL A 45 3.03 5.08 11.22
CA VAL A 45 2.87 5.60 12.58
C VAL A 45 1.37 5.65 12.89
N LYS A 46 1.04 5.25 14.11
CA LYS A 46 -0.35 5.21 14.54
C LYS A 46 -1.01 6.58 14.36
N ARG A 47 -2.22 6.59 13.81
CA ARG A 47 -3.05 7.78 13.59
C ARG A 47 -2.57 8.72 12.50
N LEU A 48 -1.51 8.35 11.79
CA LEU A 48 -1.06 9.14 10.65
C LEU A 48 -1.25 8.33 9.37
N PRO A 49 -1.35 9.02 8.22
CA PRO A 49 -1.40 8.30 6.96
C PRO A 49 -0.16 7.43 6.78
N LEU A 50 -0.37 6.29 6.16
CA LEU A 50 0.71 5.41 5.78
C LEU A 50 1.50 6.05 4.64
N LEU A 51 2.81 6.08 4.74
CA LEU A 51 3.66 6.65 3.71
C LEU A 51 4.42 5.52 3.03
N ILE A 52 4.23 5.39 1.73
CA ILE A 52 4.90 4.35 0.95
C ILE A 52 5.64 4.95 -0.22
N TYR A 53 6.61 4.20 -0.73
CA TYR A 53 7.37 4.57 -1.89
C TYR A 53 7.21 3.48 -2.94
N SER A 54 6.77 3.84 -4.14
CA SER A 54 6.57 2.89 -5.22
C SER A 54 6.74 3.62 -6.55
N ARG A 55 7.48 3.00 -7.48
CA ARG A 55 7.66 3.54 -8.82
C ARG A 55 8.17 4.99 -8.83
N ASN A 56 9.16 5.25 -7.98
CA ASN A 56 9.77 6.57 -7.85
C ASN A 56 8.82 7.65 -7.36
N THR A 57 7.76 7.26 -6.65
CA THR A 57 6.75 8.18 -6.17
C THR A 57 6.46 7.90 -4.70
N MET A 58 6.38 8.95 -3.89
CA MET A 58 5.90 8.86 -2.51
C MET A 58 4.40 9.00 -2.49
N LEU A 59 3.73 8.09 -1.79
CA LEU A 59 2.27 8.11 -1.68
C LEU A 59 1.87 8.08 -0.23
N ALA A 60 0.88 8.90 0.13
CA ALA A 60 0.26 8.88 1.46
C ALA A 60 -1.12 8.25 1.33
N ILE A 61 -1.38 7.21 2.12
CA ILE A 61 -2.64 6.47 2.08
C ILE A 61 -3.17 6.40 3.50
N ASN A 62 -4.43 6.80 3.70
CA ASN A 62 -4.98 6.72 5.05
C ASN A 62 -5.14 5.25 5.47
N LYS A 63 -5.15 5.03 6.79
CA LYS A 63 -5.14 3.66 7.33
C LYS A 63 -6.40 2.88 6.98
N GLN A 64 -7.54 3.55 6.87
CA GLN A 64 -8.77 2.87 6.49
C GLN A 64 -8.69 2.34 5.06
N GLU A 65 -8.14 3.15 4.17
CA GLU A 65 -7.95 2.72 2.78
C GLU A 65 -6.90 1.62 2.68
N ALA A 66 -5.85 1.72 3.49
CA ALA A 66 -4.79 0.72 3.49
C ALA A 66 -5.31 -0.65 3.93
N ASN A 67 -6.39 -0.70 4.70
CA ASN A 67 -7.00 -1.97 5.10
C ASN A 67 -7.60 -2.74 3.91
N ASN A 68 -7.83 -2.06 2.81
CA ASN A 68 -8.42 -2.67 1.61
C ASN A 68 -7.37 -3.16 0.63
N ILE A 69 -6.09 -3.00 0.95
CA ILE A 69 -5.01 -3.41 0.07
C ILE A 69 -4.27 -4.55 0.76
N HIS A 70 -4.23 -5.71 0.11
CA HIS A 70 -3.55 -6.88 0.64
C HIS A 70 -2.17 -7.01 0.01
N VAL A 71 -1.18 -7.29 0.84
CA VAL A 71 0.22 -7.34 0.41
C VAL A 71 0.91 -8.57 0.97
N GLU A 72 2.01 -8.93 0.33
CA GLU A 72 2.91 -9.97 0.83
C GLU A 72 4.31 -9.40 0.94
N VAL A 73 5.07 -9.91 1.90
CA VAL A 73 6.45 -9.48 2.09
C VAL A 73 7.25 -9.78 0.83
N ASN A 74 8.04 -8.82 0.42
CA ASN A 74 8.97 -8.97 -0.69
C ASN A 74 10.36 -8.84 -0.10
N ASP A 75 11.05 -9.96 0.08
CA ASP A 75 12.34 -10.01 0.78
C ASP A 75 13.55 -9.83 -0.13
N ARG A 76 13.37 -9.19 -1.21
CA ARG A 76 14.49 -8.95 -2.10
C ARG A 76 15.26 -7.69 -1.80
#